data_4bc829dcc01a81f78f846cea675e3a73
#
_entry.id   4bc829dcc01a81f78f846cea675e3a73
#
_cell.length_a   1.000
_cell.length_b   1.000
_cell.length_c   1.000
_cell.angle_alpha   90.00
_cell.angle_beta   90.00
_cell.angle_gamma   90.00
#
_symmetry.space_group_name_H-M   'P 1'
#
loop_
_entity.id
_entity.type
_entity.pdbx_description
1 polymer ?
#
loop_
_entity_poly.entity_id
_entity_poly.type
_entity_poly.pdbx_seq_one_letter_code
_entity_poly.pdbx_strand_id
1 'polypeptide(L)'
;RGEPFLGKVAVASVVMNRTLDGRFPDNVCDVVKQGPTYKSRPDIPVRHRCQFSFYCDGKSDKLNYRLLSVQESVAVAYKVLTGQVPDVTGGATFYHATYVRPEWASYKKKTVKINNHFFYKTRP
;
A
#
# COMPACT_ATOMS: atom_id res chain seq x y z
N ARG A 1 6.79 -6.16 -3.20
CA ARG A 1 7.47 -7.45 -3.39
C ARG A 1 8.96 -7.26 -3.17
N GLY A 2 9.58 -8.12 -2.37
CA GLY A 2 10.99 -8.00 -2.04
C GLY A 2 11.35 -6.84 -1.14
N GLU A 3 10.36 -6.16 -0.55
CA GLU A 3 10.60 -5.08 0.39
C GLU A 3 11.24 -5.62 1.68
N PRO A 4 12.18 -4.89 2.30
CA PRO A 4 12.63 -5.20 3.65
C PRO A 4 11.47 -5.21 4.65
N PHE A 5 11.66 -5.88 5.77
CA PHE A 5 10.62 -6.07 6.79
C PHE A 5 9.92 -4.76 7.17
N LEU A 6 10.68 -3.72 7.48
CA LEU A 6 10.11 -2.42 7.88
C LEU A 6 9.27 -1.81 6.75
N GLY A 7 9.70 -1.96 5.50
CA GLY A 7 8.93 -1.50 4.34
C GLY A 7 7.61 -2.24 4.20
N LYS A 8 7.61 -3.55 4.46
CA LYS A 8 6.37 -4.35 4.43
C LYS A 8 5.40 -3.90 5.51
N VAL A 9 5.89 -3.67 6.72
CA VAL A 9 5.07 -3.13 7.81
C VAL A 9 4.48 -1.77 7.43
N ALA A 10 5.29 -0.90 6.82
CA ALA A 10 4.86 0.44 6.43
C ALA A 10 3.75 0.40 5.40
N VAL A 11 3.88 -0.41 4.34
CA VAL A 11 2.84 -0.53 3.30
C VAL A 11 1.55 -1.12 3.90
N ALA A 12 1.67 -2.15 4.73
CA ALA A 12 0.51 -2.73 5.40
C ALA A 12 -0.17 -1.72 6.33
N SER A 13 0.60 -0.87 7.00
CA SER A 13 0.07 0.21 7.84
C SER A 13 -0.73 1.23 7.03
N VAL A 14 -0.27 1.57 5.82
CA VAL A 14 -1.03 2.46 4.91
C VAL A 14 -2.38 1.83 4.57
N VAL A 15 -2.40 0.54 4.25
CA VAL A 15 -3.66 -0.17 3.95
C VAL A 15 -4.62 -0.07 5.15
N MET A 16 -4.13 -0.37 6.35
CA MET A 16 -4.95 -0.30 7.57
C MET A 16 -5.42 1.12 7.86
N ASN A 17 -4.55 2.11 7.72
CA ASN A 17 -4.93 3.51 7.94
C ASN A 17 -6.04 3.95 7.00
N ARG A 18 -6.01 3.48 5.74
CA ARG A 18 -7.08 3.75 4.79
C ARG A 18 -8.41 3.14 5.22
N THR A 19 -8.41 1.91 5.71
CA THR A 19 -9.65 1.25 6.16
C THR A 19 -10.32 1.99 7.33
N LEU A 20 -9.53 2.71 8.12
CA LEU A 20 -10.01 3.47 9.28
C LEU A 20 -10.34 4.92 8.93
N ASP A 21 -10.02 5.36 7.73
CA ASP A 21 -10.26 6.73 7.26
C ASP A 21 -11.50 6.74 6.36
N GLY A 22 -12.52 7.51 6.74
CA GLY A 22 -13.81 7.55 6.03
C GLY A 22 -13.74 8.02 4.57
N ARG A 23 -12.58 8.49 4.10
CA ARG A 23 -12.37 8.90 2.70
C ARG A 23 -11.98 7.74 1.79
N PHE A 24 -11.76 6.56 2.35
CA PHE A 24 -11.36 5.35 1.62
C PHE A 24 -12.32 4.21 1.91
N PRO A 25 -12.28 3.11 1.12
CA PRO A 25 -13.06 1.92 1.44
C PRO A 25 -12.72 1.39 2.84
N ASP A 26 -13.69 0.77 3.49
CA ASP A 26 -13.58 0.32 4.88
C ASP A 26 -13.08 -1.12 5.03
N ASN A 27 -12.59 -1.71 3.94
CA ASN A 27 -12.05 -3.07 3.97
C ASN A 27 -10.77 -3.17 3.14
N VAL A 28 -9.92 -4.11 3.53
CA VAL A 28 -8.58 -4.29 2.95
C VAL A 28 -8.63 -4.59 1.45
N CYS A 29 -9.53 -5.47 1.03
CA CYS A 29 -9.58 -5.87 -0.38
C CYS A 29 -9.89 -4.70 -1.30
N ASP A 30 -10.87 -3.87 -0.94
CA ASP A 30 -11.24 -2.72 -1.75
C ASP A 30 -10.18 -1.62 -1.70
N VAL A 31 -9.51 -1.42 -0.56
CA VAL A 31 -8.39 -0.49 -0.47
C VAL A 31 -7.26 -0.90 -1.41
N VAL A 32 -6.88 -2.16 -1.39
CA VAL A 32 -5.77 -2.67 -2.23
C VAL A 32 -6.08 -2.52 -3.71
N LYS A 33 -7.34 -2.63 -4.10
CA LYS A 33 -7.77 -2.55 -5.50
C LYS A 33 -7.99 -1.13 -6.02
N GLN A 34 -7.79 -0.10 -5.21
CA GLN A 34 -7.98 1.28 -5.65
C GLN A 34 -7.06 1.64 -6.81
N GLY A 35 -7.61 2.36 -7.77
CA GLY A 35 -6.89 2.85 -8.93
C GLY A 35 -7.81 2.96 -10.15
N PRO A 36 -7.34 3.59 -11.23
CA PRO A 36 -8.12 3.73 -12.45
C PRO A 36 -8.36 2.37 -13.11
N THR A 37 -9.52 2.24 -13.75
CA THR A 37 -9.88 1.07 -14.54
C THR A 37 -10.15 1.48 -15.97
N TYR A 38 -10.17 0.51 -16.89
CA TYR A 38 -10.51 0.78 -18.29
C TYR A 38 -11.98 1.14 -18.41
N LYS A 39 -12.31 2.15 -19.23
CA LYS A 39 -13.70 2.59 -19.43
C LYS A 39 -14.61 1.49 -19.95
N SER A 40 -14.11 0.68 -20.88
CA SER A 40 -14.85 -0.43 -21.49
C SER A 40 -14.93 -1.67 -20.59
N ARG A 41 -14.01 -1.75 -19.63
CA ARG A 41 -13.92 -2.89 -18.69
C ARG A 41 -13.63 -2.35 -17.29
N PRO A 42 -14.67 -1.88 -16.58
CA PRO A 42 -14.45 -1.27 -15.25
C PRO A 42 -14.00 -2.25 -14.17
N ASP A 43 -14.02 -3.55 -14.46
CA ASP A 43 -13.50 -4.61 -13.61
C ASP A 43 -11.98 -4.82 -13.78
N ILE A 44 -11.33 -4.20 -14.79
CA ILE A 44 -9.91 -4.39 -15.08
C ILE A 44 -9.13 -3.14 -14.72
N PRO A 45 -8.15 -3.24 -13.77
CA PRO A 45 -7.31 -2.09 -13.42
C PRO A 45 -6.36 -1.72 -14.56
N VAL A 46 -6.11 -0.43 -14.71
CA VAL A 46 -5.07 0.05 -15.64
C VAL A 46 -3.71 -0.36 -15.11
N ARG A 47 -2.95 -1.11 -15.93
CA ARG A 47 -1.66 -1.66 -15.54
C ARG A 47 -0.70 -0.57 -15.07
N HIS A 48 -0.01 -0.81 -13.95
CA HIS A 48 0.98 0.07 -13.34
C HIS A 48 0.44 1.42 -12.82
N ARG A 49 -0.88 1.59 -12.72
CA ARG A 49 -1.47 2.85 -12.26
C ARG A 49 -2.25 2.73 -10.95
N CYS A 50 -2.16 1.60 -10.27
CA CYS A 50 -2.79 1.40 -8.97
C CYS A 50 -1.98 2.06 -7.86
N GLN A 51 -2.64 2.52 -6.80
CA GLN A 51 -1.95 3.05 -5.63
C GLN A 51 -1.01 1.99 -5.04
N PHE A 52 -1.49 0.76 -4.95
CA PHE A 52 -0.67 -0.38 -4.54
C PHE A 52 -0.21 -1.09 -5.81
N SER A 53 1.00 -0.78 -6.24
CA SER A 53 1.52 -1.18 -7.55
C SER A 53 1.49 -2.69 -7.77
N PHE A 54 1.65 -3.48 -6.71
CA PHE A 54 1.63 -4.93 -6.83
C PHE A 54 0.30 -5.48 -7.34
N TYR A 55 -0.81 -4.76 -7.14
CA TYR A 55 -2.12 -5.23 -7.59
C TYR A 55 -2.24 -5.24 -9.12
N CYS A 56 -1.61 -4.28 -9.81
CA CYS A 56 -1.74 -4.16 -11.27
C CYS A 56 -0.39 -4.03 -11.99
N ASP A 57 0.65 -4.68 -11.47
CA ASP A 57 1.99 -4.68 -12.05
C ASP A 57 2.15 -5.69 -13.19
N GLY A 58 1.10 -6.44 -13.53
CA GLY A 58 1.11 -7.45 -14.56
C GLY A 58 1.73 -8.77 -14.13
N LYS A 59 2.17 -8.88 -12.88
CA LYS A 59 2.68 -10.13 -12.32
C LYS A 59 1.56 -10.92 -11.67
N SER A 60 1.74 -12.24 -11.56
CA SER A 60 0.76 -13.09 -10.89
C SER A 60 0.62 -12.71 -9.41
N ASP A 61 -0.63 -12.61 -8.93
CA ASP A 61 -0.93 -12.42 -7.51
C ASP A 61 -0.99 -13.74 -6.74
N LYS A 62 -0.76 -14.87 -7.43
CA LYS A 62 -0.65 -16.15 -6.75
C LYS A 62 0.54 -16.15 -5.82
N LEU A 63 0.29 -16.57 -4.58
CA LEU A 63 1.34 -16.68 -3.57
C LEU A 63 1.97 -18.05 -3.63
N ASN A 64 3.30 -18.08 -3.67
CA ASN A 64 4.05 -19.33 -3.50
C ASN A 64 4.45 -19.44 -2.02
N TYR A 65 3.65 -20.15 -1.24
CA TYR A 65 3.86 -20.29 0.20
C TYR A 65 5.13 -21.05 0.60
N ARG A 66 5.84 -21.64 -0.37
CA ARG A 66 7.14 -22.26 -0.12
C ARG A 66 8.27 -21.24 -0.03
N LEU A 67 8.09 -20.04 -0.59
CA LEU A 67 9.10 -19.00 -0.53
C LEU A 67 9.09 -18.34 0.84
N LEU A 68 10.27 -18.22 1.45
CA LEU A 68 10.43 -17.59 2.76
C LEU A 68 9.92 -16.13 2.74
N SER A 69 10.19 -15.39 1.65
CA SER A 69 9.74 -14.01 1.52
C SER A 69 8.22 -13.89 1.55
N VAL A 70 7.49 -14.85 0.98
CA VAL A 70 6.02 -14.88 1.03
C VAL A 70 5.55 -15.18 2.44
N GLN A 71 6.17 -16.13 3.12
CA GLN A 71 5.84 -16.47 4.51
C GLN A 71 6.04 -15.25 5.43
N GLU A 72 7.14 -14.53 5.26
CA GLU A 72 7.40 -13.30 6.02
C GLU A 72 6.34 -12.23 5.74
N SER A 73 5.95 -12.05 4.48
CA SER A 73 4.94 -11.06 4.10
C SER A 73 3.58 -11.39 4.70
N VAL A 74 3.18 -12.66 4.69
CA VAL A 74 1.93 -13.10 5.31
C VAL A 74 1.96 -12.86 6.82
N ALA A 75 3.08 -13.18 7.48
CA ALA A 75 3.23 -12.95 8.91
C ALA A 75 3.16 -11.46 9.27
N VAL A 76 3.79 -10.59 8.47
CA VAL A 76 3.73 -9.14 8.66
C VAL A 76 2.29 -8.65 8.50
N ALA A 77 1.61 -9.05 7.44
CA ALA A 77 0.22 -8.66 7.22
C ALA A 77 -0.67 -9.06 8.40
N TYR A 78 -0.54 -10.28 8.87
CA TYR A 78 -1.30 -10.76 10.03
C TYR A 78 -1.05 -9.89 11.26
N LYS A 79 0.21 -9.59 11.56
CA LYS A 79 0.57 -8.78 12.74
C LYS A 79 0.03 -7.36 12.65
N VAL A 80 0.07 -6.74 11.47
CA VAL A 80 -0.45 -5.39 11.27
C VAL A 80 -1.98 -5.40 11.37
N LEU A 81 -2.63 -6.34 10.69
CA LEU A 81 -4.10 -6.43 10.67
C LEU A 81 -4.69 -6.72 12.05
N THR A 82 -3.97 -7.43 12.90
CA THR A 82 -4.41 -7.75 14.27
C THR A 82 -3.93 -6.74 15.30
N GLY A 83 -3.27 -5.65 14.89
CA GLY A 83 -2.82 -4.61 15.80
C GLY A 83 -1.60 -4.97 16.65
N GLN A 84 -0.89 -6.04 16.31
CA GLN A 84 0.28 -6.49 17.08
C GLN A 84 1.53 -5.66 16.81
N VAL A 85 1.57 -4.92 15.71
CA VAL A 85 2.69 -4.06 15.32
C VAL A 85 2.18 -2.64 15.20
N PRO A 86 2.84 -1.65 15.83
CA PRO A 86 2.41 -0.27 15.72
C PRO A 86 2.61 0.28 14.32
N ASP A 87 1.84 1.32 13.99
CA ASP A 87 2.00 2.06 12.74
C ASP A 87 3.33 2.81 12.76
N VAL A 88 4.22 2.49 11.81
CA VAL A 88 5.53 3.14 11.68
C VAL A 88 5.49 4.32 10.71
N THR A 89 4.33 4.63 10.11
CA THR A 89 4.20 5.64 9.05
C THR A 89 3.66 6.97 9.55
N GLY A 90 3.33 7.10 10.83
CA GLY A 90 2.75 8.33 11.38
C GLY A 90 1.35 8.64 10.87
N GLY A 91 0.55 7.62 10.63
CA GLY A 91 -0.84 7.77 10.15
C GLY A 91 -0.96 7.95 8.65
N ALA A 92 0.05 7.56 7.87
CA ALA A 92 0.05 7.77 6.43
C ALA A 92 -1.04 6.98 5.72
N THR A 93 -1.63 7.60 4.70
CA THR A 93 -2.61 7.00 3.80
C THR A 93 -2.14 7.03 2.34
N PHE A 94 -0.98 7.62 2.07
CA PHE A 94 -0.37 7.69 0.74
C PHE A 94 1.12 7.38 0.84
N TYR A 95 1.67 6.79 -0.22
CA TYR A 95 3.11 6.64 -0.34
C TYR A 95 3.51 6.58 -1.81
N HIS A 96 4.79 6.85 -2.08
CA HIS A 96 5.37 6.67 -3.41
C HIS A 96 6.84 6.33 -3.28
N ALA A 97 7.38 5.69 -4.30
CA ALA A 97 8.82 5.42 -4.37
C ALA A 97 9.62 6.72 -4.53
N THR A 98 10.84 6.74 -3.99
CA THR A 98 11.67 7.95 -3.99
C THR A 98 12.01 8.46 -5.39
N TYR A 99 11.96 7.58 -6.40
CA TYR A 99 12.29 7.93 -7.79
C TYR A 99 11.09 8.39 -8.61
N VAL A 100 9.89 8.49 -8.02
CA VAL A 100 8.71 9.05 -8.69
C VAL A 100 8.29 10.34 -7.99
N ARG A 101 7.57 11.21 -8.72
CA ARG A 101 7.09 12.50 -8.20
C ARG A 101 5.62 12.68 -8.58
N PRO A 102 4.68 12.06 -7.86
CA PRO A 102 3.27 12.23 -8.14
C PRO A 102 2.82 13.66 -7.83
N GLU A 103 1.87 14.17 -8.60
CA GLU A 103 1.37 15.53 -8.43
C GLU A 103 0.81 15.77 -7.02
N TRP A 104 0.11 14.78 -6.46
CA TRP A 104 -0.51 14.92 -5.16
C TRP A 104 0.49 15.10 -4.01
N ALA A 105 1.76 14.74 -4.21
CA ALA A 105 2.76 14.80 -3.13
C ALA A 105 2.95 16.22 -2.58
N SER A 106 2.79 17.24 -3.43
CA SER A 106 2.92 18.64 -3.00
C SER A 106 1.75 19.12 -2.12
N TYR A 107 0.60 18.44 -2.19
CA TYR A 107 -0.60 18.79 -1.42
C TYR A 107 -0.74 18.02 -0.12
N LYS A 108 0.03 16.95 0.06
CA LYS A 108 -0.06 16.07 1.22
C LYS A 108 1.05 16.40 2.21
N LYS A 109 0.85 16.01 3.47
CA LYS A 109 1.87 16.16 4.50
C LYS A 109 2.74 14.92 4.53
N LYS A 110 4.04 15.09 4.24
CA LYS A 110 5.01 14.01 4.37
C LYS A 110 5.18 13.67 5.85
N THR A 111 5.07 12.38 6.19
CA THR A 111 5.21 11.93 7.56
C THR A 111 6.57 11.31 7.81
N VAL A 112 7.06 10.44 6.91
CA VAL A 112 8.31 9.73 7.10
C VAL A 112 8.81 9.18 5.78
N LYS A 113 10.12 8.94 5.70
CA LYS A 113 10.76 8.16 4.65
C LYS A 113 11.19 6.82 5.24
N ILE A 114 10.79 5.72 4.63
CA ILE A 114 11.19 4.38 5.04
C ILE A 114 11.73 3.67 3.80
N ASN A 115 13.01 3.25 3.84
CA ASN A 115 13.70 2.65 2.70
C ASN A 115 13.58 3.56 1.46
N ASN A 116 13.04 3.06 0.36
CA ASN A 116 12.91 3.78 -0.90
C ASN A 116 11.51 4.36 -1.10
N HIS A 117 10.80 4.68 -0.03
CA HIS A 117 9.45 5.23 -0.09
C HIS A 117 9.27 6.43 0.83
N PHE A 118 8.53 7.43 0.35
CA PHE A 118 8.02 8.54 1.15
C PHE A 118 6.56 8.29 1.48
N PHE A 119 6.19 8.59 2.72
CA PHE A 119 4.83 8.38 3.24
C PHE A 119 4.19 9.72 3.57
N TYR A 120 2.89 9.82 3.30
CA TYR A 120 2.14 11.06 3.45
C TYR A 120 0.77 10.82 4.07
N LYS A 121 0.26 11.85 4.72
CA LYS A 121 -1.14 11.88 5.15
C LYS A 121 -1.82 13.13 4.58
N THR A 122 -3.16 13.12 4.54
CA THR A 122 -3.92 14.28 4.10
C THR A 122 -3.72 15.41 5.11
N ARG A 123 -3.52 16.63 4.62
CA ARG A 123 -3.46 17.83 5.48
C ARG A 123 -4.84 18.07 6.10
N PRO A 124 -4.88 18.50 7.38
CA PRO A 124 -6.15 18.87 8.02
C PRO A 124 -6.81 20.07 7.36
#